data_ad71e49615fad2901a7ceda7e43078ba
#
_entry.id   ad71e49615fad2901a7ceda7e43078ba
#
_cell.length_a   1.000
_cell.length_b   1.000
_cell.length_c   1.000
_cell.angle_alpha   90.00
_cell.angle_beta   90.00
_cell.angle_gamma   90.00
#
_symmetry.space_group_name_H-M   'P 1'
#
loop_
_entity.id
_entity.type
_entity.pdbx_description
1 polymer ?
#
loop_
_entity_poly.entity_id
_entity_poly.type
_entity_poly.pdbx_seq_one_letter_code
_entity_poly.pdbx_strand_id
1 'polypeptide(L)'
;MCKSLQLTLCDTQGQLFELAAERGYSSEAFIKAFMTSQVSADMDKEFHHVQWAGKAYILSRMEDELADQLTKDGEIYDKETLYWAGYIYRYWNFYTGESSREIYKQAPAKTMKVVYLMYHTMSPEMAIDRLKDSYNAKNDDLVRKLDKTKKIKDAEDDIKKIEDLLSDSNLFRHQADLLYDRISKNIDYAPFIAAGKAASKMVGNIPFKQLPYQPKRKALIMIRDAIKVYLTNEITEKG
;
A
#
# COMPACT_ATOMS: atom_id res chain seq x y z
N MET A 1 22.20 17.41 16.21
CA MET A 1 22.38 18.68 15.42
C MET A 1 21.68 19.83 16.13
N CYS A 2 22.21 21.07 16.06
CA CYS A 2 21.57 22.25 16.67
C CYS A 2 20.29 22.63 15.89
N LYS A 3 19.20 23.00 16.61
CA LYS A 3 17.90 23.35 16.01
C LYS A 3 17.98 24.46 14.95
N SER A 4 18.84 25.46 15.17
CA SER A 4 19.07 26.54 14.21
C SER A 4 19.64 26.04 12.88
N LEU A 5 20.58 25.10 12.92
CA LEU A 5 21.12 24.49 11.69
C LEU A 5 20.10 23.66 10.94
N GLN A 6 19.26 22.90 11.66
CA GLN A 6 18.17 22.13 11.04
C GLN A 6 17.22 23.03 10.23
N LEU A 7 16.81 24.18 10.80
CA LEU A 7 15.96 25.14 10.11
C LEU A 7 16.65 25.74 8.88
N THR A 8 17.95 26.06 8.96
CA THR A 8 18.73 26.53 7.81
C THR A 8 18.76 25.48 6.69
N LEU A 9 18.86 24.21 7.03
CA LEU A 9 18.84 23.14 6.03
C LEU A 9 17.43 22.94 5.41
N CYS A 10 16.37 23.18 6.18
CA CYS A 10 15.01 23.23 5.63
C CYS A 10 14.87 24.36 4.61
N ASP A 11 15.34 25.56 4.95
CA ASP A 11 15.35 26.71 4.04
C ASP A 11 16.18 26.42 2.78
N THR A 12 17.36 25.83 2.95
CA THR A 12 18.24 25.47 1.84
C THR A 12 17.55 24.52 0.86
N GLN A 13 16.84 23.51 1.35
CA GLN A 13 16.11 22.56 0.48
C GLN A 13 14.88 23.20 -0.16
N GLY A 14 14.16 24.08 0.53
CA GLY A 14 13.09 24.88 -0.06
C GLY A 14 13.59 25.72 -1.24
N GLN A 15 14.67 26.47 -1.00
CA GLN A 15 15.31 27.29 -2.03
C GLN A 15 15.98 26.50 -3.16
N LEU A 16 16.41 25.26 -2.89
CA LEU A 16 16.90 24.36 -3.93
C LEU A 16 15.80 24.00 -4.94
N PHE A 17 14.60 23.71 -4.45
CA PHE A 17 13.48 23.36 -5.32
C PHE A 17 13.01 24.56 -6.17
N GLU A 18 13.01 25.76 -5.59
CA GLU A 18 12.78 26.99 -6.36
C GLU A 18 13.85 27.19 -7.46
N LEU A 19 15.13 27.02 -7.10
CA LEU A 19 16.24 27.18 -8.04
C LEU A 19 16.18 26.19 -9.20
N ALA A 20 15.76 24.95 -8.94
CA ALA A 20 15.57 23.94 -9.97
C ALA A 20 14.46 24.34 -10.97
N ALA A 21 13.37 24.91 -10.47
CA ALA A 21 12.29 25.45 -11.33
C ALA A 21 12.76 26.66 -12.15
N GLU A 22 13.59 27.56 -11.57
CA GLU A 22 14.21 28.67 -12.29
C GLU A 22 15.15 28.19 -13.42
N ARG A 23 15.76 27.01 -13.28
CA ARG A 23 16.55 26.35 -14.34
C ARG A 23 15.67 25.65 -15.38
N GLY A 24 14.34 25.65 -15.17
CA GLY A 24 13.35 25.08 -16.10
C GLY A 24 13.14 23.58 -15.94
N TYR A 25 13.60 22.96 -14.85
CA TYR A 25 13.33 21.54 -14.58
C TYR A 25 11.87 21.30 -14.19
N SER A 26 11.28 20.23 -14.70
CA SER A 26 9.98 19.72 -14.26
C SER A 26 10.00 19.49 -12.76
N SER A 27 9.08 20.10 -12.03
CA SER A 27 9.06 20.04 -10.58
C SER A 27 8.90 18.63 -10.04
N GLU A 28 8.02 17.83 -10.66
CA GLU A 28 7.81 16.43 -10.25
C GLU A 28 9.06 15.59 -10.48
N ALA A 29 9.67 15.71 -11.67
CA ALA A 29 10.86 14.93 -12.01
C ALA A 29 12.04 15.31 -11.09
N PHE A 30 12.27 16.61 -10.87
CA PHE A 30 13.35 17.09 -10.02
C PHE A 30 13.17 16.63 -8.57
N ILE A 31 12.00 16.85 -7.99
CA ILE A 31 11.72 16.43 -6.59
C ILE A 31 11.90 14.93 -6.43
N LYS A 32 11.38 14.13 -7.38
CA LYS A 32 11.57 12.68 -7.36
C LYS A 32 13.05 12.30 -7.41
N ALA A 33 13.77 12.83 -8.39
CA ALA A 33 15.19 12.54 -8.55
C ALA A 33 15.98 12.93 -7.30
N PHE A 34 15.73 14.14 -6.75
CA PHE A 34 16.39 14.61 -5.53
C PHE A 34 16.09 13.69 -4.34
N MET A 35 14.82 13.48 -4.01
CA MET A 35 14.40 12.72 -2.81
C MET A 35 14.82 11.24 -2.83
N THR A 36 15.13 10.70 -4.01
CA THR A 36 15.61 9.31 -4.17
C THR A 36 17.10 9.19 -4.43
N SER A 37 17.83 10.32 -4.51
CA SER A 37 19.25 10.40 -4.85
C SER A 37 20.18 10.06 -3.69
N GLN A 38 21.46 9.87 -4.03
CA GLN A 38 22.54 9.84 -3.02
C GLN A 38 22.76 11.21 -2.38
N VAL A 39 22.49 12.31 -3.11
CA VAL A 39 22.63 13.69 -2.59
C VAL A 39 21.68 13.92 -1.42
N SER A 40 20.40 13.54 -1.53
CA SER A 40 19.47 13.66 -0.42
C SER A 40 19.82 12.72 0.73
N ALA A 41 20.29 11.51 0.45
CA ALA A 41 20.77 10.58 1.47
C ALA A 41 22.00 11.11 2.23
N ASP A 42 22.88 11.85 1.56
CA ASP A 42 24.00 12.54 2.20
C ASP A 42 23.52 13.71 3.09
N MET A 43 22.46 14.40 2.68
CA MET A 43 21.81 15.43 3.51
C MET A 43 21.05 14.87 4.71
N ASP A 44 20.62 13.62 4.68
CA ASP A 44 19.96 12.94 5.79
C ASP A 44 20.91 12.57 6.93
N LYS A 45 22.22 12.53 6.66
CA LYS A 45 23.25 12.22 7.66
C LYS A 45 23.43 13.37 8.64
N GLU A 46 23.84 13.07 9.87
CA GLU A 46 23.97 14.08 10.93
C GLU A 46 25.07 15.13 10.65
N PHE A 47 26.18 14.75 10.02
CA PHE A 47 27.32 15.61 9.72
C PHE A 47 27.91 15.27 8.35
N HIS A 48 27.38 15.85 7.29
CA HIS A 48 27.91 15.66 5.95
C HIS A 48 28.24 17.02 5.29
N HIS A 49 29.36 17.09 4.56
CA HIS A 49 29.83 18.33 3.94
C HIS A 49 28.84 18.97 2.96
N VAL A 50 27.97 18.17 2.31
CA VAL A 50 26.89 18.67 1.41
C VAL A 50 25.94 19.62 2.13
N GLN A 51 25.72 19.45 3.42
CA GLN A 51 24.86 20.33 4.22
C GLN A 51 25.39 21.79 4.30
N TRP A 52 26.68 21.98 4.10
CA TRP A 52 27.35 23.29 4.18
C TRP A 52 27.57 23.95 2.83
N ALA A 53 27.31 23.23 1.74
CA ALA A 53 27.71 23.63 0.40
C ALA A 53 26.73 24.60 -0.30
N GLY A 54 25.52 24.77 0.25
CA GLY A 54 24.48 25.65 -0.31
C GLY A 54 23.77 25.10 -1.55
N LYS A 55 22.62 25.70 -1.86
CA LYS A 55 21.70 25.21 -2.90
C LYS A 55 22.29 25.09 -4.30
N ALA A 56 23.14 26.02 -4.69
CA ALA A 56 23.76 26.02 -6.02
C ALA A 56 24.70 24.84 -6.25
N TYR A 57 25.50 24.50 -5.25
CA TYR A 57 26.37 23.32 -5.29
C TYR A 57 25.56 22.01 -5.30
N ILE A 58 24.51 21.96 -4.47
CA ILE A 58 23.63 20.78 -4.43
C ILE A 58 22.98 20.56 -5.80
N LEU A 59 22.50 21.65 -6.45
CA LEU A 59 21.93 21.56 -7.80
C LEU A 59 22.96 21.09 -8.81
N SER A 60 24.19 21.65 -8.79
CA SER A 60 25.26 21.21 -9.71
C SER A 60 25.57 19.72 -9.54
N ARG A 61 25.63 19.21 -8.31
CA ARG A 61 25.79 17.77 -8.08
C ARG A 61 24.63 16.95 -8.65
N MET A 62 23.40 17.43 -8.53
CA MET A 62 22.23 16.78 -9.12
C MET A 62 22.34 16.76 -10.65
N GLU A 63 22.77 17.85 -11.27
CA GLU A 63 22.99 17.96 -12.71
C GLU A 63 24.08 17.00 -13.19
N ASP A 64 25.17 16.85 -12.42
CA ASP A 64 26.28 15.97 -12.75
C ASP A 64 25.94 14.48 -12.55
N GLU A 65 25.27 14.14 -11.44
CA GLU A 65 25.03 12.75 -11.04
C GLU A 65 23.75 12.15 -11.67
N LEU A 66 22.76 12.98 -12.01
CA LEU A 66 21.41 12.55 -12.40
C LEU A 66 20.88 13.21 -13.66
N ALA A 67 21.75 13.65 -14.58
CA ALA A 67 21.37 14.32 -15.83
C ALA A 67 20.25 13.58 -16.58
N ASP A 68 20.32 12.25 -16.63
CA ASP A 68 19.34 11.40 -17.32
C ASP A 68 17.95 11.37 -16.65
N GLN A 69 17.87 11.75 -15.38
CA GLN A 69 16.63 11.75 -14.60
C GLN A 69 16.00 13.16 -14.52
N LEU A 70 16.78 14.20 -14.85
CA LEU A 70 16.33 15.57 -14.84
C LEU A 70 15.77 15.93 -16.24
N THR A 71 14.51 16.28 -16.29
CA THR A 71 13.84 16.72 -17.52
C THR A 71 13.28 18.11 -17.38
N LYS A 72 13.27 18.86 -18.49
CA LYS A 72 12.57 20.16 -18.62
C LYS A 72 11.17 20.00 -19.21
N ASP A 73 10.83 18.79 -19.62
CA ASP A 73 9.50 18.46 -20.11
C ASP A 73 8.60 18.07 -18.94
N GLY A 74 7.67 18.96 -18.63
CA GLY A 74 6.72 18.77 -17.53
C GLY A 74 6.32 20.07 -16.85
N GLU A 75 5.45 19.94 -15.87
CA GLU A 75 4.91 21.08 -15.14
C GLU A 75 5.94 21.69 -14.17
N ILE A 76 5.97 23.00 -14.12
CA ILE A 76 6.70 23.77 -13.10
C ILE A 76 5.68 24.27 -12.09
N TYR A 77 5.86 23.91 -10.82
CA TYR A 77 4.99 24.34 -9.71
C TYR A 77 5.32 25.78 -9.29
N ASP A 78 4.38 26.42 -8.60
CA ASP A 78 4.58 27.75 -8.04
C ASP A 78 5.74 27.75 -7.04
N LYS A 79 6.49 28.88 -6.98
CA LYS A 79 7.65 29.02 -6.09
C LYS A 79 7.30 28.73 -4.64
N GLU A 80 6.20 29.27 -4.16
CA GLU A 80 5.75 29.08 -2.77
C GLU A 80 5.47 27.60 -2.46
N THR A 81 4.81 26.90 -3.40
CA THR A 81 4.58 25.46 -3.30
C THR A 81 5.89 24.68 -3.24
N LEU A 82 6.86 25.05 -4.09
CA LEU A 82 8.17 24.37 -4.14
C LEU A 82 8.98 24.63 -2.87
N TYR A 83 9.05 25.87 -2.42
CA TYR A 83 9.73 26.21 -1.18
C TYR A 83 9.13 25.45 0.00
N TRP A 84 7.81 25.52 0.16
CA TRP A 84 7.12 24.81 1.22
C TRP A 84 7.37 23.30 1.16
N ALA A 85 7.25 22.69 0.00
CA ALA A 85 7.47 21.25 -0.18
C ALA A 85 8.91 20.86 0.22
N GLY A 86 9.90 21.60 -0.25
CA GLY A 86 11.31 21.36 0.10
C GLY A 86 11.57 21.51 1.59
N TYR A 87 11.02 22.58 2.20
CA TYR A 87 11.10 22.83 3.63
C TYR A 87 10.47 21.69 4.45
N ILE A 88 9.23 21.31 4.13
CA ILE A 88 8.51 20.24 4.83
C ILE A 88 9.23 18.90 4.71
N TYR A 89 9.72 18.52 3.53
CA TYR A 89 10.48 17.26 3.38
C TYR A 89 11.71 17.20 4.28
N ARG A 90 12.48 18.29 4.37
CA ARG A 90 13.67 18.33 5.20
C ARG A 90 13.33 18.39 6.69
N TYR A 91 12.28 19.16 7.05
CA TYR A 91 11.76 19.18 8.40
C TYR A 91 11.27 17.81 8.86
N TRP A 92 10.58 17.09 7.96
CA TRP A 92 10.09 15.73 8.22
C TRP A 92 11.23 14.77 8.58
N ASN A 93 12.31 14.78 7.81
CA ASN A 93 13.50 13.99 8.12
C ASN A 93 14.01 14.27 9.55
N PHE A 94 14.10 15.52 9.97
CA PHE A 94 14.53 15.88 11.32
C PHE A 94 13.52 15.54 12.41
N TYR A 95 12.24 15.64 12.10
CA TYR A 95 11.14 15.38 13.03
C TYR A 95 10.96 13.90 13.33
N THR A 96 11.07 13.05 12.31
CA THR A 96 10.77 11.61 12.44
C THR A 96 11.99 10.70 12.34
N GLY A 97 13.12 11.19 11.80
CA GLY A 97 14.30 10.37 11.48
C GLY A 97 14.15 9.50 10.22
N GLU A 98 13.03 9.60 9.52
CA GLU A 98 12.82 8.87 8.25
C GLU A 98 13.72 9.43 7.14
N SER A 99 14.22 8.57 6.27
CA SER A 99 15.04 8.99 5.12
C SER A 99 14.21 9.76 4.09
N SER A 100 14.87 10.64 3.33
CA SER A 100 14.24 11.36 2.20
C SER A 100 13.48 10.42 1.25
N ARG A 101 14.01 9.23 0.99
CA ARG A 101 13.39 8.22 0.13
C ARG A 101 12.10 7.64 0.74
N GLU A 102 12.06 7.38 2.04
CA GLU A 102 10.87 6.89 2.74
C GLU A 102 9.79 7.96 2.81
N ILE A 103 10.18 9.20 3.08
CA ILE A 103 9.29 10.36 3.10
C ILE A 103 8.65 10.57 1.72
N TYR A 104 9.44 10.49 0.64
CA TYR A 104 8.91 10.65 -0.72
C TYR A 104 7.89 9.58 -1.10
N LYS A 105 8.04 8.34 -0.63
CA LYS A 105 7.04 7.28 -0.83
C LYS A 105 5.70 7.63 -0.18
N GLN A 106 5.74 8.28 0.99
CA GLN A 106 4.54 8.66 1.73
C GLN A 106 3.85 9.89 1.11
N ALA A 107 4.64 10.86 0.67
CA ALA A 107 4.15 12.11 0.09
C ALA A 107 4.90 12.46 -1.22
N PRO A 108 4.55 11.86 -2.36
CA PRO A 108 5.13 12.23 -3.65
C PRO A 108 4.86 13.70 -4.02
N ALA A 109 5.65 14.25 -4.94
CA ALA A 109 5.56 15.66 -5.36
C ALA A 109 4.14 16.11 -5.73
N LYS A 110 3.35 15.28 -6.41
CA LYS A 110 1.94 15.56 -6.71
C LYS A 110 1.09 15.74 -5.45
N THR A 111 1.32 14.90 -4.45
CA THR A 111 0.61 15.01 -3.17
C THR A 111 0.93 16.34 -2.51
N MET A 112 2.23 16.72 -2.45
CA MET A 112 2.65 17.99 -1.84
C MET A 112 2.01 19.19 -2.54
N LYS A 113 1.95 19.19 -3.89
CA LYS A 113 1.26 20.23 -4.67
C LYS A 113 -0.22 20.32 -4.30
N VAL A 114 -0.93 19.20 -4.26
CA VAL A 114 -2.38 19.16 -4.01
C VAL A 114 -2.72 19.66 -2.62
N VAL A 115 -1.95 19.26 -1.61
CA VAL A 115 -2.24 19.62 -0.21
C VAL A 115 -1.72 21.01 0.19
N TYR A 116 -0.88 21.64 -0.63
CA TYR A 116 -0.26 22.93 -0.31
C TYR A 116 -1.28 23.96 0.18
N LEU A 117 -2.34 24.21 -0.57
CA LEU A 117 -3.36 25.20 -0.21
C LEU A 117 -4.02 24.96 1.15
N MET A 118 -4.09 23.70 1.60
CA MET A 118 -4.70 23.35 2.88
C MET A 118 -3.70 23.31 4.03
N TYR A 119 -2.43 22.97 3.74
CA TYR A 119 -1.47 22.64 4.79
C TYR A 119 -0.38 23.70 4.99
N HIS A 120 -0.19 24.64 4.04
CA HIS A 120 0.89 25.64 4.13
C HIS A 120 0.75 26.60 5.34
N THR A 121 -0.47 26.77 5.86
CA THR A 121 -0.73 27.61 7.06
C THR A 121 -0.61 26.85 8.37
N MET A 122 -0.42 25.54 8.32
CA MET A 122 -0.23 24.70 9.51
C MET A 122 1.22 24.72 9.99
N SER A 123 1.46 24.33 11.27
CA SER A 123 2.82 24.03 11.69
C SER A 123 3.38 22.85 10.87
N PRO A 124 4.70 22.79 10.65
CA PRO A 124 5.31 21.67 9.91
C PRO A 124 4.94 20.30 10.49
N GLU A 125 4.91 20.16 11.81
CA GLU A 125 4.56 18.92 12.49
C GLU A 125 3.13 18.48 12.14
N MET A 126 2.17 19.40 12.24
CA MET A 126 0.76 19.10 11.91
C MET A 126 0.57 18.71 10.45
N ALA A 127 1.28 19.38 9.54
CA ALA A 127 1.23 19.04 8.11
C ALA A 127 1.79 17.62 7.86
N ILE A 128 2.91 17.28 8.50
CA ILE A 128 3.56 15.97 8.40
C ILE A 128 2.65 14.87 8.96
N ASP A 129 2.10 15.07 10.16
CA ASP A 129 1.21 14.07 10.78
C ASP A 129 0.00 13.77 9.89
N ARG A 130 -0.62 14.79 9.30
CA ARG A 130 -1.75 14.60 8.37
C ARG A 130 -1.35 13.90 7.06
N LEU A 131 -0.15 14.16 6.56
CA LEU A 131 0.38 13.44 5.39
C LEU A 131 0.59 11.97 5.69
N LYS A 132 1.16 11.65 6.87
CA LYS A 132 1.34 10.26 7.35
C LYS A 132 0.00 9.54 7.53
N ASP A 133 -0.96 10.17 8.17
CA ASP A 133 -2.30 9.60 8.37
C ASP A 133 -2.98 9.28 7.03
N SER A 134 -2.88 10.20 6.07
CA SER A 134 -3.44 10.01 4.72
C SER A 134 -2.77 8.86 3.96
N TYR A 135 -1.47 8.69 4.12
CA TYR A 135 -0.72 7.58 3.53
C TYR A 135 -1.10 6.24 4.15
N ASN A 136 -1.16 6.18 5.49
CA ASN A 136 -1.53 4.97 6.23
C ASN A 136 -2.96 4.52 5.90
N ALA A 137 -3.92 5.45 5.86
CA ALA A 137 -5.30 5.13 5.49
C ALA A 137 -5.42 4.55 4.07
N LYS A 138 -4.64 5.06 3.11
CA LYS A 138 -4.60 4.50 1.74
C LYS A 138 -3.98 3.10 1.71
N ASN A 139 -2.93 2.86 2.49
CA ASN A 139 -2.30 1.55 2.57
C ASN A 139 -3.23 0.52 3.22
N ASP A 140 -3.91 0.89 4.30
CA ASP A 140 -4.88 0.00 4.97
C ASP A 140 -6.03 -0.37 4.03
N ASP A 141 -6.56 0.58 3.25
CA ASP A 141 -7.59 0.30 2.24
C ASP A 141 -7.06 -0.63 1.13
N LEU A 142 -5.82 -0.41 0.66
CA LEU A 142 -5.19 -1.29 -0.32
C LEU A 142 -5.00 -2.71 0.22
N VAL A 143 -4.52 -2.85 1.46
CA VAL A 143 -4.34 -4.17 2.10
C VAL A 143 -5.69 -4.88 2.22
N ARG A 144 -6.75 -4.20 2.66
CA ARG A 144 -8.11 -4.77 2.73
C ARG A 144 -8.60 -5.24 1.36
N LYS A 145 -8.38 -4.45 0.31
CA LYS A 145 -8.77 -4.83 -1.07
C LYS A 145 -8.00 -6.04 -1.58
N LEU A 146 -6.70 -6.13 -1.29
CA LEU A 146 -5.88 -7.28 -1.67
C LEU A 146 -6.31 -8.55 -0.93
N ASP A 147 -6.55 -8.46 0.39
CA ASP A 147 -7.04 -9.58 1.19
C ASP A 147 -8.40 -10.08 0.68
N LYS A 148 -9.33 -9.16 0.43
CA LYS A 148 -10.65 -9.47 -0.14
C LYS A 148 -10.54 -10.16 -1.51
N THR A 149 -9.69 -9.66 -2.40
CA THR A 149 -9.46 -10.26 -3.73
C THR A 149 -8.91 -11.68 -3.61
N LYS A 150 -7.99 -11.90 -2.66
CA LYS A 150 -7.45 -13.22 -2.39
C LYS A 150 -8.52 -14.17 -1.87
N LYS A 151 -9.33 -13.75 -0.91
CA LYS A 151 -10.43 -14.55 -0.35
C LYS A 151 -11.46 -14.97 -1.43
N ILE A 152 -11.80 -14.05 -2.33
CA ILE A 152 -12.69 -14.35 -3.46
C ILE A 152 -12.09 -15.43 -4.36
N LYS A 153 -10.82 -15.28 -4.75
CA LYS A 153 -10.12 -16.24 -5.58
C LYS A 153 -10.02 -17.62 -4.93
N ASP A 154 -9.66 -17.66 -3.65
CA ASP A 154 -9.56 -18.93 -2.89
C ASP A 154 -10.93 -19.63 -2.82
N ALA A 155 -12.04 -18.89 -2.67
CA ALA A 155 -13.39 -19.44 -2.67
C ALA A 155 -13.80 -19.99 -4.05
N GLU A 156 -13.50 -19.28 -5.12
CA GLU A 156 -13.74 -19.74 -6.50
C GLU A 156 -12.97 -21.03 -6.80
N ASP A 157 -11.70 -21.10 -6.42
CA ASP A 157 -10.85 -22.29 -6.58
C ASP A 157 -11.38 -23.47 -5.76
N ASP A 158 -11.91 -23.23 -4.57
CA ASP A 158 -12.49 -24.28 -3.72
C ASP A 158 -13.82 -24.79 -4.28
N ILE A 159 -14.67 -23.91 -4.79
CA ILE A 159 -15.90 -24.31 -5.51
C ILE A 159 -15.55 -25.20 -6.71
N LYS A 160 -14.60 -24.76 -7.52
CA LYS A 160 -14.17 -25.53 -8.71
C LYS A 160 -13.65 -26.92 -8.33
N LYS A 161 -12.80 -27.03 -7.30
CA LYS A 161 -12.30 -28.33 -6.84
C LYS A 161 -13.42 -29.24 -6.34
N ILE A 162 -14.44 -28.71 -5.67
CA ILE A 162 -15.61 -29.51 -5.28
C ILE A 162 -16.37 -29.96 -6.51
N GLU A 163 -16.60 -29.11 -7.51
CA GLU A 163 -17.31 -29.43 -8.74
C GLU A 163 -16.57 -30.50 -9.55
N ASP A 164 -15.25 -30.39 -9.68
CA ASP A 164 -14.39 -31.39 -10.32
C ASP A 164 -14.50 -32.76 -9.62
N LEU A 165 -14.47 -32.79 -8.29
CA LEU A 165 -14.67 -34.02 -7.50
C LEU A 165 -16.06 -34.61 -7.66
N LEU A 166 -17.07 -33.75 -7.76
CA LEU A 166 -18.46 -34.23 -7.94
C LEU A 166 -18.72 -34.77 -9.35
N SER A 167 -17.91 -34.41 -10.33
CA SER A 167 -18.01 -34.88 -11.72
C SER A 167 -17.28 -36.21 -11.95
N ASP A 168 -16.24 -36.53 -11.20
CA ASP A 168 -15.42 -37.73 -11.32
C ASP A 168 -15.53 -38.64 -10.09
N SER A 169 -16.15 -39.78 -10.24
CA SER A 169 -16.39 -40.75 -9.15
C SER A 169 -15.11 -41.39 -8.63
N ASN A 170 -14.06 -41.52 -9.45
CA ASN A 170 -12.78 -42.09 -9.02
C ASN A 170 -12.02 -41.05 -8.22
N LEU A 171 -11.93 -39.82 -8.73
CA LEU A 171 -11.31 -38.68 -8.06
C LEU A 171 -12.00 -38.44 -6.71
N PHE A 172 -13.33 -38.51 -6.66
CA PHE A 172 -14.12 -38.37 -5.44
C PHE A 172 -13.71 -39.34 -4.35
N ARG A 173 -13.55 -40.63 -4.66
CA ARG A 173 -13.20 -41.66 -3.68
C ARG A 173 -11.83 -41.43 -3.05
N HIS A 174 -10.91 -40.86 -3.79
CA HIS A 174 -9.52 -40.66 -3.34
C HIS A 174 -9.28 -39.31 -2.65
N GLN A 175 -10.00 -38.27 -3.02
CA GLN A 175 -9.69 -36.91 -2.62
C GLN A 175 -10.76 -36.20 -1.77
N ALA A 176 -11.98 -36.73 -1.69
CA ALA A 176 -13.08 -36.07 -0.97
C ALA A 176 -12.78 -35.78 0.50
N ASP A 177 -12.13 -36.72 1.19
CA ASP A 177 -11.79 -36.56 2.62
C ASP A 177 -10.71 -35.49 2.82
N LEU A 178 -9.71 -35.41 1.95
CA LEU A 178 -8.65 -34.41 2.01
C LEU A 178 -9.20 -33.00 1.71
N LEU A 179 -10.05 -32.89 0.71
CA LEU A 179 -10.67 -31.62 0.35
C LEU A 179 -11.59 -31.13 1.47
N TYR A 180 -12.39 -32.01 2.05
CA TYR A 180 -13.23 -31.69 3.20
C TYR A 180 -12.43 -31.20 4.40
N ASP A 181 -11.36 -31.93 4.78
CA ASP A 181 -10.48 -31.56 5.90
C ASP A 181 -9.87 -30.18 5.72
N ARG A 182 -9.52 -29.79 4.51
CA ARG A 182 -8.98 -28.47 4.18
C ARG A 182 -10.04 -27.37 4.29
N ILE A 183 -11.18 -27.55 3.61
CA ILE A 183 -12.23 -26.55 3.52
C ILE A 183 -12.91 -26.34 4.88
N SER A 184 -13.15 -27.40 5.64
CA SER A 184 -13.82 -27.33 6.95
C SER A 184 -13.03 -26.59 8.01
N LYS A 185 -11.73 -26.39 7.81
CA LYS A 185 -10.84 -25.60 8.69
C LYS A 185 -10.78 -24.13 8.31
N ASN A 186 -11.36 -23.76 7.17
CA ASN A 186 -11.38 -22.37 6.75
C ASN A 186 -12.37 -21.57 7.62
N ILE A 187 -11.85 -20.61 8.38
CA ILE A 187 -12.64 -19.80 9.33
C ILE A 187 -13.68 -18.95 8.62
N ASP A 188 -13.36 -18.46 7.42
CA ASP A 188 -14.25 -17.58 6.63
C ASP A 188 -15.52 -18.33 6.19
N TYR A 189 -15.44 -19.65 5.94
CA TYR A 189 -16.60 -20.46 5.54
C TYR A 189 -17.38 -21.03 6.72
N ALA A 190 -16.83 -21.06 7.89
CA ALA A 190 -17.41 -21.73 9.07
C ALA A 190 -18.85 -21.29 9.38
N PRO A 191 -19.21 -19.97 9.39
CA PRO A 191 -20.57 -19.51 9.64
C PRO A 191 -21.59 -20.03 8.60
N PHE A 192 -21.20 -20.03 7.34
CA PHE A 192 -22.05 -20.43 6.21
C PHE A 192 -22.25 -21.96 6.19
N ILE A 193 -21.20 -22.71 6.47
CA ILE A 193 -21.26 -24.17 6.61
C ILE A 193 -22.14 -24.55 7.81
N ALA A 194 -22.03 -23.85 8.92
CA ALA A 194 -22.85 -24.08 10.11
C ALA A 194 -24.33 -23.77 9.83
N ALA A 195 -24.64 -22.67 9.16
CA ALA A 195 -25.99 -22.30 8.75
C ALA A 195 -26.61 -23.36 7.79
N GLY A 196 -25.81 -23.84 6.83
CA GLY A 196 -26.24 -24.93 5.92
C GLY A 196 -26.52 -26.23 6.67
N LYS A 197 -25.70 -26.60 7.65
CA LYS A 197 -25.93 -27.79 8.50
C LYS A 197 -27.18 -27.66 9.37
N ALA A 198 -27.46 -26.45 9.90
CA ALA A 198 -28.66 -26.19 10.68
C ALA A 198 -29.94 -26.29 9.83
N ALA A 199 -29.87 -25.91 8.54
CA ALA A 199 -30.98 -26.06 7.60
C ALA A 199 -31.20 -27.52 7.16
N SER A 200 -30.17 -28.37 7.25
CA SER A 200 -30.26 -29.79 6.90
C SER A 200 -30.22 -30.66 8.16
N LYS A 201 -31.36 -31.06 8.66
CA LYS A 201 -31.51 -32.03 9.77
C LYS A 201 -30.91 -33.42 9.47
N MET A 202 -30.15 -33.62 8.40
CA MET A 202 -29.81 -34.92 7.82
C MET A 202 -28.35 -35.36 7.99
N VAL A 203 -27.45 -34.56 8.60
CA VAL A 203 -26.12 -35.08 8.90
C VAL A 203 -26.04 -35.26 10.41
N GLY A 204 -26.37 -36.45 10.88
CA GLY A 204 -26.15 -36.89 12.25
C GLY A 204 -24.67 -36.67 12.64
N ASN A 205 -24.34 -36.85 13.93
CA ASN A 205 -22.98 -36.72 14.49
C ASN A 205 -21.90 -37.69 13.92
N ILE A 206 -22.06 -38.13 12.68
CA ILE A 206 -21.13 -39.04 12.00
C ILE A 206 -20.03 -38.22 11.35
N PRO A 207 -18.73 -38.46 11.69
CA PRO A 207 -17.61 -37.79 11.04
C PRO A 207 -17.63 -37.98 9.51
N PHE A 208 -17.30 -36.94 8.73
CA PHE A 208 -17.33 -36.98 7.28
C PHE A 208 -16.63 -38.21 6.69
N LYS A 209 -15.47 -38.58 7.22
CA LYS A 209 -14.67 -39.74 6.79
C LYS A 209 -15.43 -41.07 6.88
N GLN A 210 -16.36 -41.18 7.80
CA GLN A 210 -17.17 -42.41 8.05
C GLN A 210 -18.48 -42.41 7.26
N LEU A 211 -18.82 -41.32 6.57
CA LEU A 211 -20.03 -41.26 5.78
C LEU A 211 -19.92 -42.18 4.52
N PRO A 212 -21.01 -42.87 4.16
CA PRO A 212 -21.11 -43.58 2.86
C PRO A 212 -20.98 -42.57 1.68
N TYR A 213 -20.74 -43.10 0.48
CA TYR A 213 -20.49 -42.32 -0.73
C TYR A 213 -21.56 -41.24 -1.01
N GLN A 214 -22.84 -41.59 -1.02
CA GLN A 214 -23.93 -40.66 -1.32
C GLN A 214 -24.08 -39.54 -0.25
N PRO A 215 -24.08 -39.84 1.06
CA PRO A 215 -24.04 -38.81 2.09
C PRO A 215 -22.80 -37.91 2.01
N LYS A 216 -21.59 -38.42 1.72
CA LYS A 216 -20.38 -37.59 1.50
C LYS A 216 -20.61 -36.63 0.33
N ARG A 217 -21.17 -37.12 -0.78
CA ARG A 217 -21.45 -36.31 -1.95
C ARG A 217 -22.43 -35.17 -1.63
N LYS A 218 -23.51 -35.45 -0.91
CA LYS A 218 -24.47 -34.44 -0.45
C LYS A 218 -23.82 -33.41 0.44
N ALA A 219 -22.96 -33.83 1.37
CA ALA A 219 -22.26 -32.92 2.28
C ALA A 219 -21.33 -31.96 1.50
N LEU A 220 -20.60 -32.42 0.49
CA LEU A 220 -19.78 -31.55 -0.35
C LEU A 220 -20.61 -30.58 -1.21
N ILE A 221 -21.77 -30.99 -1.70
CA ILE A 221 -22.71 -30.09 -2.40
C ILE A 221 -23.15 -28.96 -1.46
N MET A 222 -23.52 -29.28 -0.22
CA MET A 222 -23.92 -28.27 0.78
C MET A 222 -22.79 -27.32 1.12
N ILE A 223 -21.55 -27.81 1.23
CA ILE A 223 -20.38 -26.98 1.47
C ILE A 223 -20.12 -26.05 0.28
N ARG A 224 -20.18 -26.57 -0.95
CA ARG A 224 -20.07 -25.76 -2.17
C ARG A 224 -21.10 -24.62 -2.17
N ASP A 225 -22.35 -24.94 -1.88
CA ASP A 225 -23.44 -23.97 -1.87
C ASP A 225 -23.26 -22.94 -0.75
N ALA A 226 -22.75 -23.35 0.40
CA ALA A 226 -22.36 -22.44 1.49
C ALA A 226 -21.22 -21.48 1.07
N ILE A 227 -20.21 -21.99 0.36
CA ILE A 227 -19.12 -21.15 -0.17
C ILE A 227 -19.64 -20.18 -1.26
N LYS A 228 -20.61 -20.60 -2.08
CA LYS A 228 -21.26 -19.70 -3.05
C LYS A 228 -22.01 -18.55 -2.35
N VAL A 229 -22.68 -18.82 -1.23
CA VAL A 229 -23.33 -17.76 -0.42
C VAL A 229 -22.28 -16.82 0.18
N TYR A 230 -21.19 -17.36 0.75
CA TYR A 230 -20.08 -16.57 1.24
C TYR A 230 -19.51 -15.65 0.14
N LEU A 231 -19.22 -16.22 -1.03
CA LEU A 231 -18.69 -15.48 -2.19
C LEU A 231 -19.63 -14.36 -2.64
N THR A 232 -20.94 -14.63 -2.66
CA THR A 232 -21.95 -13.62 -3.01
C THR A 232 -21.93 -12.46 -2.01
N ASN A 233 -21.82 -12.74 -0.71
CA ASN A 233 -21.74 -11.70 0.32
C ASN A 233 -20.45 -10.87 0.19
N GLU A 234 -19.29 -11.51 -0.02
CA GLU A 234 -18.01 -10.81 -0.24
C GLU A 234 -18.04 -9.89 -1.47
N ILE A 235 -18.78 -10.28 -2.52
CA ILE A 235 -18.93 -9.47 -3.74
C ILE A 235 -19.91 -8.31 -3.52
N THR A 236 -21.04 -8.54 -2.81
CA THR A 236 -22.11 -7.56 -2.63
C THR A 236 -21.82 -6.50 -1.61
N GLU A 237 -20.92 -6.74 -0.63
CA GLU A 237 -20.42 -5.70 0.30
C GLU A 237 -19.63 -4.57 -0.39
N LYS A 238 -19.86 -4.36 -1.69
CA LYS A 238 -19.32 -3.26 -2.51
C LYS A 238 -20.24 -2.04 -2.60
N GLY A 239 -21.28 -1.97 -1.77
CA GLY A 239 -22.17 -0.82 -1.71
C GLY A 239 -21.75 0.24 -0.72
#